data_ce2ba47ebbcbfaec5c9aa465374d369e
#
_entry.id   ce2ba47ebbcbfaec5c9aa465374d369e
#
_cell.length_a   1.000
_cell.length_b   1.000
_cell.length_c   1.000
_cell.angle_alpha   90.00
_cell.angle_beta   90.00
_cell.angle_gamma   90.00
#
_symmetry.space_group_name_H-M   'P 1'
#
loop_
_entity.id
_entity.type
_entity.pdbx_description
1 polymer ?
#
loop_
_entity_poly.entity_id
_entity_poly.type
_entity_poly.pdbx_seq_one_letter_code
_entity_poly.pdbx_strand_id
1 'polypeptide(L)'
;MRRRRKLADTRGSFHWRRRLIAALPLAAWGARAAADETAVMRSFRFTTGDGVRLNVLEAGPSPADPALPVIVLVPGWCMPALIWQAQLKAFGQRFRTLALDPRGQGDSDIPAGGYDAEQRASDLRELLTPLPRVVLVAWSLGVLDALNLVYFFGDSRLAGLVLVDNSVGEPPAPKPSNFLSQLRADRGATVDRFVRGMFKRPRPEAEIERIKQSALKMPLEAAVALLSYPFPREHWRAIALSFAKPLCYCVTDRYVEQARNLQRERPATRVEWFEHAGHALFVDEPERFNRVVSEFAQSA
;
A
#
# COMPACT_ATOMS: atom_id res chain seq x y z
N MET A 1 51.05 -7.06 2.99
CA MET A 1 50.28 -7.75 4.05
C MET A 1 48.90 -7.14 4.16
N ARG A 2 47.87 -7.71 3.53
CA ARG A 2 46.47 -7.25 3.60
C ARG A 2 45.71 -8.19 4.51
N ARG A 3 45.27 -7.68 5.66
CA ARG A 3 44.40 -8.42 6.60
C ARG A 3 42.97 -8.44 6.04
N ARG A 4 42.50 -9.61 5.66
CA ARG A 4 41.08 -9.87 5.39
C ARG A 4 40.33 -9.88 6.73
N ARG A 5 39.39 -8.94 6.91
CA ARG A 5 38.38 -9.04 7.98
C ARG A 5 37.31 -10.03 7.56
N LYS A 6 37.15 -11.09 8.34
CA LYS A 6 36.01 -11.99 8.26
C LYS A 6 34.75 -11.25 8.73
N LEU A 7 33.76 -11.14 7.87
CA LEU A 7 32.41 -10.75 8.25
C LEU A 7 31.78 -11.92 9.01
N ALA A 8 31.41 -11.68 10.26
CA ALA A 8 30.65 -12.63 11.06
C ALA A 8 29.19 -12.64 10.57
N ASP A 9 28.74 -13.85 10.22
CA ASP A 9 27.35 -14.14 9.84
C ASP A 9 26.48 -14.12 11.12
N THR A 10 25.89 -12.97 11.44
CA THR A 10 24.90 -12.86 12.51
C THR A 10 23.53 -13.19 11.96
N ARG A 11 23.20 -14.48 11.92
CA ARG A 11 21.81 -14.93 11.75
C ARG A 11 21.01 -14.53 13.01
N GLY A 12 20.48 -13.32 13.00
CA GLY A 12 19.51 -12.87 13.99
C GLY A 12 18.20 -13.63 13.81
N SER A 13 17.89 -14.50 14.76
CA SER A 13 16.59 -15.16 14.82
C SER A 13 15.50 -14.12 15.12
N PHE A 14 14.69 -13.81 14.14
CA PHE A 14 13.54 -12.93 14.30
C PHE A 14 12.46 -13.64 15.13
N HIS A 15 12.29 -13.22 16.37
CA HIS A 15 11.22 -13.70 17.23
C HIS A 15 9.94 -12.88 16.98
N TRP A 16 9.00 -13.45 16.21
CA TRP A 16 7.67 -12.93 16.02
C TRP A 16 6.82 -13.13 17.28
N ARG A 17 6.56 -12.07 18.05
CA ARG A 17 5.55 -12.12 19.11
C ARG A 17 4.17 -11.95 18.50
N ARG A 18 3.50 -13.09 18.25
CA ARG A 18 2.08 -13.10 17.85
C ARG A 18 1.22 -12.78 19.06
N ARG A 19 0.47 -11.72 19.03
CA ARG A 19 -0.63 -11.47 19.97
C ARG A 19 -1.94 -11.76 19.26
N LEU A 20 -2.71 -12.70 19.81
CA LEU A 20 -4.13 -12.87 19.47
C LEU A 20 -4.86 -11.64 20.00
N ILE A 21 -5.43 -10.83 19.12
CA ILE A 21 -6.39 -9.82 19.52
C ILE A 21 -7.69 -10.58 19.80
N ALA A 22 -8.09 -10.62 21.06
CA ALA A 22 -9.44 -11.05 21.41
C ALA A 22 -10.42 -10.17 20.61
N ALA A 23 -11.30 -10.82 19.86
CA ALA A 23 -12.31 -10.14 19.07
C ALA A 23 -13.14 -9.23 19.99
N LEU A 24 -12.93 -7.92 19.88
CA LEU A 24 -13.90 -6.96 20.38
C LEU A 24 -15.16 -7.15 19.53
N PRO A 25 -16.35 -7.21 20.13
CA PRO A 25 -17.57 -7.40 19.36
C PRO A 25 -17.77 -6.19 18.46
N LEU A 26 -17.65 -6.38 17.16
CA LEU A 26 -18.14 -5.48 16.11
C LEU A 26 -19.68 -5.58 16.13
N ALA A 27 -20.30 -5.01 17.16
CA ALA A 27 -21.74 -4.85 17.20
C ALA A 27 -22.13 -3.69 16.27
N ALA A 28 -23.03 -4.02 15.34
CA ALA A 28 -23.80 -3.19 14.45
C ALA A 28 -23.22 -2.93 13.04
N TRP A 29 -23.16 -4.00 12.23
CA TRP A 29 -23.45 -3.90 10.79
C TRP A 29 -24.56 -4.90 10.47
N GLY A 30 -25.63 -4.39 9.85
CA GLY A 30 -26.94 -5.00 9.65
C GLY A 30 -26.92 -6.47 9.25
N ALA A 31 -27.77 -7.22 9.93
CA ALA A 31 -28.07 -8.61 9.65
C ALA A 31 -28.50 -8.82 8.19
N ARG A 32 -27.68 -9.54 7.46
CA ARG A 32 -28.03 -10.55 6.45
C ARG A 32 -26.77 -11.05 5.78
N ALA A 33 -26.19 -12.09 6.31
CA ALA A 33 -25.35 -13.01 5.52
C ALA A 33 -25.33 -14.36 6.24
N ALA A 34 -25.53 -15.40 5.47
CA ALA A 34 -25.29 -16.79 5.84
C ALA A 34 -23.88 -16.93 6.44
N ALA A 35 -23.71 -17.91 7.31
CA ALA A 35 -22.46 -18.26 7.95
C ALA A 35 -21.32 -18.34 6.91
N ASP A 36 -20.55 -17.26 6.82
CA ASP A 36 -19.36 -17.17 6.00
C ASP A 36 -18.18 -17.34 6.99
N GLU A 37 -17.39 -18.42 6.82
CA GLU A 37 -16.17 -18.63 7.59
C GLU A 37 -15.28 -17.40 7.40
N THR A 38 -15.34 -16.48 8.35
CA THR A 38 -14.58 -15.23 8.30
C THR A 38 -13.11 -15.55 8.35
N ALA A 39 -12.38 -15.22 7.30
CA ALA A 39 -10.92 -15.21 7.32
C ALA A 39 -10.47 -14.43 8.56
N VAL A 40 -9.85 -15.12 9.52
CA VAL A 40 -9.44 -14.52 10.79
C VAL A 40 -8.37 -13.47 10.50
N MET A 41 -8.73 -12.19 10.65
CA MET A 41 -7.77 -11.10 10.54
C MET A 41 -6.94 -11.03 11.83
N ARG A 42 -5.63 -11.07 11.67
CA ARG A 42 -4.63 -10.95 12.74
C ARG A 42 -3.84 -9.67 12.56
N SER A 43 -3.18 -9.21 13.62
CA SER A 43 -2.16 -8.18 13.50
C SER A 43 -0.87 -8.63 14.15
N PHE A 44 0.24 -8.15 13.61
CA PHE A 44 1.55 -8.28 14.23
C PHE A 44 2.36 -7.01 13.99
N ARG A 45 3.41 -6.84 14.79
CA ARG A 45 4.38 -5.75 14.59
C ARG A 45 5.75 -6.34 14.31
N PHE A 46 6.48 -5.71 13.41
CA PHE A 46 7.90 -5.95 13.24
C PHE A 46 8.67 -4.66 13.50
N THR A 47 9.93 -4.80 13.91
CA THR A 47 10.82 -3.67 14.16
C THR A 47 11.76 -3.54 12.98
N THR A 48 11.80 -2.37 12.37
CA THR A 48 12.72 -2.03 11.28
C THR A 48 14.16 -1.89 11.79
N GLY A 49 15.13 -1.88 10.88
CA GLY A 49 16.54 -1.74 11.23
C GLY A 49 16.89 -0.46 11.98
N ASP A 50 16.08 0.60 11.81
CA ASP A 50 16.19 1.87 12.55
C ASP A 50 15.36 1.91 13.86
N GLY A 51 14.77 0.77 14.26
CA GLY A 51 14.08 0.61 15.54
C GLY A 51 12.60 1.00 15.57
N VAL A 52 12.00 1.37 14.44
CA VAL A 52 10.58 1.73 14.35
C VAL A 52 9.71 0.48 14.27
N ARG A 53 8.64 0.41 15.07
CA ARG A 53 7.71 -0.73 15.06
C ARG A 53 6.58 -0.44 14.10
N LEU A 54 6.50 -1.23 13.03
CA LEU A 54 5.46 -1.14 12.02
C LEU A 54 4.39 -2.20 12.28
N ASN A 55 3.13 -1.80 12.20
CA ASN A 55 1.98 -2.69 12.33
C ASN A 55 1.59 -3.26 10.97
N VAL A 56 1.22 -4.55 10.96
CA VAL A 56 0.76 -5.25 9.76
C VAL A 56 -0.50 -6.02 10.11
N LEU A 57 -1.54 -5.82 9.31
CA LEU A 57 -2.73 -6.67 9.33
C LEU A 57 -2.48 -7.88 8.42
N GLU A 58 -2.86 -9.07 8.87
CA GLU A 58 -2.68 -10.32 8.15
C GLU A 58 -3.99 -11.08 8.04
N ALA A 59 -4.29 -11.60 6.85
CA ALA A 59 -5.39 -12.53 6.60
C ALA A 59 -4.90 -13.67 5.72
N GLY A 60 -5.61 -14.80 5.78
CA GLY A 60 -5.37 -15.93 4.90
C GLY A 60 -4.85 -17.18 5.59
N PRO A 61 -4.59 -18.23 4.78
CA PRO A 61 -4.20 -19.54 5.29
C PRO A 61 -2.83 -19.48 6.00
N SER A 62 -2.71 -20.30 7.06
CA SER A 62 -1.45 -20.48 7.78
C SER A 62 -1.30 -21.97 8.11
N PRO A 63 -0.39 -22.72 7.45
CA PRO A 63 0.63 -22.23 6.50
C PRO A 63 0.03 -21.71 5.18
N ALA A 64 0.73 -20.78 4.53
CA ALA A 64 0.39 -20.32 3.21
C ALA A 64 0.70 -21.40 2.15
N ASP A 65 -0.07 -21.41 1.06
CA ASP A 65 0.23 -22.24 -0.10
C ASP A 65 1.54 -21.75 -0.76
N PRO A 66 2.59 -22.56 -0.83
CA PRO A 66 3.87 -22.16 -1.42
C PRO A 66 3.80 -21.92 -2.94
N ALA A 67 2.78 -22.41 -3.62
CA ALA A 67 2.56 -22.19 -5.06
C ALA A 67 2.00 -20.78 -5.34
N LEU A 68 1.41 -20.13 -4.34
CA LEU A 68 0.81 -18.81 -4.48
C LEU A 68 1.71 -17.70 -3.92
N PRO A 69 1.74 -16.51 -4.54
CA PRO A 69 2.44 -15.37 -3.98
C PRO A 69 1.72 -14.85 -2.72
N VAL A 70 2.47 -14.20 -1.84
CA VAL A 70 1.90 -13.38 -0.77
C VAL A 70 1.44 -12.05 -1.39
N ILE A 71 0.21 -11.63 -1.08
CA ILE A 71 -0.27 -10.30 -1.48
C ILE A 71 0.10 -9.31 -0.38
N VAL A 72 0.80 -8.22 -0.73
CA VAL A 72 1.14 -7.15 0.21
C VAL A 72 0.48 -5.86 -0.25
N LEU A 73 -0.31 -5.25 0.63
CA LEU A 73 -1.10 -4.06 0.38
C LEU A 73 -0.46 -2.85 1.06
N VAL A 74 -0.16 -1.80 0.29
CA VAL A 74 0.45 -0.55 0.77
C VAL A 74 -0.53 0.60 0.57
N PRO A 75 -0.95 1.29 1.65
CA PRO A 75 -1.92 2.37 1.54
C PRO A 75 -1.30 3.67 1.03
N GLY A 76 -2.16 4.66 0.80
CA GLY A 76 -1.78 6.00 0.42
C GLY A 76 -1.36 6.89 1.59
N TRP A 77 -1.22 8.19 1.29
CA TRP A 77 -0.83 9.24 2.22
C TRP A 77 -1.74 9.28 3.46
N CYS A 78 -1.13 9.15 4.64
CA CYS A 78 -1.79 9.19 5.95
C CYS A 78 -2.93 8.16 6.13
N MET A 79 -2.98 7.10 5.31
CA MET A 79 -4.05 6.11 5.38
C MET A 79 -3.63 4.87 6.18
N PRO A 80 -4.53 4.33 7.02
CA PRO A 80 -4.24 3.10 7.75
C PRO A 80 -4.38 1.87 6.87
N ALA A 81 -3.70 0.77 7.24
CA ALA A 81 -3.86 -0.55 6.61
C ALA A 81 -5.32 -1.03 6.58
N LEU A 82 -6.12 -0.61 7.56
CA LEU A 82 -7.53 -0.99 7.67
C LEU A 82 -8.38 -0.50 6.48
N ILE A 83 -7.91 0.46 5.68
CA ILE A 83 -8.60 0.87 4.45
C ILE A 83 -8.75 -0.29 3.47
N TRP A 84 -7.88 -1.30 3.57
CA TRP A 84 -7.87 -2.53 2.78
C TRP A 84 -8.74 -3.66 3.37
N GLN A 85 -9.64 -3.37 4.32
CA GLN A 85 -10.41 -4.41 5.04
C GLN A 85 -11.17 -5.36 4.10
N ALA A 86 -11.80 -4.82 3.04
CA ALA A 86 -12.54 -5.62 2.07
C ALA A 86 -11.60 -6.54 1.25
N GLN A 87 -10.39 -6.05 0.93
CA GLN A 87 -9.35 -6.78 0.21
C GLN A 87 -8.74 -7.87 1.09
N LEU A 88 -8.42 -7.55 2.35
CA LEU A 88 -7.94 -8.53 3.32
C LEU A 88 -8.92 -9.69 3.46
N LYS A 89 -10.24 -9.39 3.58
CA LYS A 89 -11.28 -10.42 3.67
C LYS A 89 -11.33 -11.27 2.39
N ALA A 90 -11.32 -10.64 1.21
CA ALA A 90 -11.48 -11.34 -0.06
C ALA A 90 -10.24 -12.17 -0.44
N PHE A 91 -9.06 -11.55 -0.40
CA PHE A 91 -7.82 -12.24 -0.75
C PHE A 91 -7.45 -13.30 0.29
N GLY A 92 -7.75 -13.05 1.57
CA GLY A 92 -7.50 -13.97 2.68
C GLY A 92 -8.24 -15.30 2.58
N GLN A 93 -9.21 -15.45 1.67
CA GLN A 93 -9.83 -16.75 1.39
C GLN A 93 -8.84 -17.72 0.71
N ARG A 94 -7.85 -17.21 0.00
CA ARG A 94 -6.95 -18.04 -0.82
C ARG A 94 -5.47 -17.70 -0.64
N PHE A 95 -5.14 -16.42 -0.49
CA PHE A 95 -3.77 -15.93 -0.42
C PHE A 95 -3.42 -15.53 1.00
N ARG A 96 -2.19 -15.76 1.43
CA ARG A 96 -1.65 -15.02 2.54
C ARG A 96 -1.57 -13.55 2.14
N THR A 97 -2.29 -12.69 2.87
CA THR A 97 -2.43 -11.27 2.53
C THR A 97 -2.00 -10.42 3.70
N LEU A 98 -1.12 -9.47 3.46
CA LEU A 98 -0.60 -8.53 4.43
C LEU A 98 -1.00 -7.11 4.03
N ALA A 99 -1.42 -6.28 4.99
CA ALA A 99 -1.61 -4.85 4.77
C ALA A 99 -0.75 -4.07 5.77
N LEU A 100 0.13 -3.22 5.25
CA LEU A 100 1.07 -2.44 6.05
C LEU A 100 0.43 -1.15 6.55
N ASP A 101 0.60 -0.84 7.84
CA ASP A 101 0.58 0.54 8.32
C ASP A 101 2.00 1.10 8.15
N PRO A 102 2.26 1.99 7.19
CA PRO A 102 3.59 2.61 7.06
C PRO A 102 3.94 3.42 8.31
N ARG A 103 5.23 3.77 8.48
CA ARG A 103 5.68 4.62 9.60
C ARG A 103 4.84 5.89 9.74
N GLY A 104 4.40 6.19 10.95
CA GLY A 104 3.56 7.33 11.27
C GLY A 104 2.09 7.17 10.90
N GLN A 105 1.66 6.06 10.28
CA GLN A 105 0.29 5.82 9.84
C GLN A 105 -0.36 4.67 10.62
N GLY A 106 -1.67 4.69 10.72
CA GLY A 106 -2.45 3.64 11.38
C GLY A 106 -2.04 3.41 12.83
N ASP A 107 -1.61 2.18 13.12
CA ASP A 107 -1.14 1.75 14.44
C ASP A 107 0.38 1.51 14.50
N SER A 108 1.13 1.94 13.47
CA SER A 108 2.59 2.00 13.51
C SER A 108 3.11 3.11 14.40
N ASP A 109 4.35 2.97 14.86
CA ASP A 109 5.03 4.03 15.61
C ASP A 109 5.16 5.31 14.76
N ILE A 110 5.15 6.45 15.43
CA ILE A 110 5.32 7.79 14.84
C ILE A 110 6.73 8.28 15.19
N PRO A 111 7.76 7.95 14.40
CA PRO A 111 9.12 8.40 14.67
C PRO A 111 9.28 9.89 14.36
N ALA A 112 10.35 10.49 14.88
CA ALA A 112 10.67 11.90 14.63
C ALA A 112 11.12 12.18 13.19
N GLY A 113 11.51 11.15 12.42
CA GLY A 113 12.02 11.27 11.04
C GLY A 113 11.88 9.98 10.24
N GLY A 114 12.60 9.91 9.09
CA GLY A 114 12.58 8.77 8.20
C GLY A 114 11.37 8.74 7.27
N TYR A 115 10.79 9.88 6.99
CA TYR A 115 9.64 10.00 6.09
C TYR A 115 10.06 10.26 4.63
N ASP A 116 11.35 10.18 4.34
CA ASP A 116 11.89 10.28 2.99
C ASP A 116 11.65 9.00 2.16
N ALA A 117 11.92 9.11 0.88
CA ALA A 117 11.61 8.07 -0.10
C ALA A 117 12.45 6.79 0.10
N GLU A 118 13.74 6.92 0.47
CA GLU A 118 14.64 5.78 0.67
C GLU A 118 14.27 5.00 1.93
N GLN A 119 14.01 5.69 3.04
CA GLN A 119 13.65 5.02 4.29
C GLN A 119 12.31 4.28 4.16
N ARG A 120 11.31 4.87 3.49
CA ARG A 120 10.02 4.18 3.26
C ARG A 120 10.16 2.96 2.35
N ALA A 121 11.03 3.05 1.34
CA ALA A 121 11.38 1.91 0.52
C ALA A 121 12.14 0.83 1.31
N SER A 122 13.02 1.23 2.26
CA SER A 122 13.70 0.31 3.17
C SER A 122 12.72 -0.42 4.08
N ASP A 123 11.73 0.27 4.63
CA ASP A 123 10.67 -0.36 5.44
C ASP A 123 9.93 -1.47 4.66
N LEU A 124 9.58 -1.17 3.40
CA LEU A 124 8.97 -2.17 2.52
C LEU A 124 9.92 -3.34 2.25
N ARG A 125 11.19 -3.08 1.93
CA ARG A 125 12.20 -4.12 1.73
C ARG A 125 12.29 -5.05 2.95
N GLU A 126 12.32 -4.48 4.15
CA GLU A 126 12.42 -5.26 5.38
C GLU A 126 11.19 -6.14 5.59
N LEU A 127 9.98 -5.61 5.34
CA LEU A 127 8.75 -6.40 5.36
C LEU A 127 8.78 -7.54 4.35
N LEU A 128 9.28 -7.29 3.13
CA LEU A 128 9.27 -8.27 2.04
C LEU A 128 10.38 -9.32 2.16
N THR A 129 11.49 -9.01 2.83
CA THR A 129 12.68 -9.88 2.90
C THR A 129 12.38 -11.31 3.35
N PRO A 130 11.56 -11.57 4.39
CA PRO A 130 11.23 -12.93 4.82
C PRO A 130 10.18 -13.63 3.97
N LEU A 131 9.59 -12.94 2.99
CA LEU A 131 8.53 -13.49 2.14
C LEU A 131 9.12 -14.15 0.90
N PRO A 132 8.59 -15.31 0.45
CA PRO A 132 9.17 -16.04 -0.68
C PRO A 132 8.94 -15.32 -2.01
N ARG A 133 7.73 -14.90 -2.29
CA ARG A 133 7.26 -14.32 -3.56
C ARG A 133 6.10 -13.37 -3.27
N VAL A 134 6.12 -12.17 -3.80
CA VAL A 134 5.16 -11.11 -3.44
C VAL A 134 4.53 -10.48 -4.67
N VAL A 135 3.20 -10.38 -4.67
CA VAL A 135 2.48 -9.38 -5.48
C VAL A 135 2.26 -8.16 -4.60
N LEU A 136 2.93 -7.05 -4.95
CA LEU A 136 2.86 -5.81 -4.22
C LEU A 136 1.76 -4.93 -4.82
N VAL A 137 0.73 -4.65 -4.04
CA VAL A 137 -0.41 -3.80 -4.41
C VAL A 137 -0.26 -2.46 -3.69
N ALA A 138 -0.04 -1.40 -4.42
CA ALA A 138 0.30 -0.11 -3.86
C ALA A 138 -0.65 0.98 -4.36
N TRP A 139 -1.25 1.73 -3.43
CA TRP A 139 -2.22 2.76 -3.76
C TRP A 139 -1.69 4.17 -3.48
N SER A 140 -1.96 5.12 -4.39
CA SER A 140 -1.66 6.54 -4.21
C SER A 140 -0.18 6.76 -3.86
N LEU A 141 0.16 7.36 -2.72
CA LEU A 141 1.55 7.50 -2.26
C LEU A 141 2.30 6.16 -2.26
N GLY A 142 1.64 5.07 -1.86
CA GLY A 142 2.24 3.73 -1.87
C GLY A 142 2.78 3.31 -3.25
N VAL A 143 2.22 3.83 -4.37
CA VAL A 143 2.75 3.60 -5.72
C VAL A 143 4.19 4.08 -5.82
N LEU A 144 4.47 5.28 -5.28
CA LEU A 144 5.81 5.85 -5.32
C LEU A 144 6.76 5.08 -4.39
N ASP A 145 6.26 4.59 -3.25
CA ASP A 145 7.04 3.75 -2.34
C ASP A 145 7.39 2.41 -2.99
N ALA A 146 6.46 1.80 -3.74
CA ALA A 146 6.72 0.57 -4.48
C ALA A 146 7.72 0.77 -5.63
N LEU A 147 7.65 1.87 -6.36
CA LEU A 147 8.62 2.22 -7.40
C LEU A 147 10.00 2.54 -6.79
N ASN A 148 10.05 3.24 -5.65
CA ASN A 148 11.29 3.48 -4.91
C ASN A 148 11.91 2.18 -4.38
N LEU A 149 11.10 1.23 -3.91
CA LEU A 149 11.60 -0.10 -3.54
C LEU A 149 12.37 -0.75 -4.70
N VAL A 150 11.78 -0.72 -5.90
CA VAL A 150 12.43 -1.26 -7.11
C VAL A 150 13.72 -0.49 -7.44
N TYR A 151 13.69 0.83 -7.33
CA TYR A 151 14.85 1.68 -7.64
C TYR A 151 16.02 1.47 -6.67
N PHE A 152 15.77 1.52 -5.36
CA PHE A 152 16.84 1.46 -4.35
C PHE A 152 17.31 0.02 -4.07
N PHE A 153 16.41 -0.96 -4.16
CA PHE A 153 16.67 -2.31 -3.64
C PHE A 153 16.39 -3.43 -4.64
N GLY A 154 15.91 -3.09 -5.83
CA GLY A 154 15.56 -4.07 -6.86
C GLY A 154 14.23 -4.78 -6.60
N ASP A 155 13.96 -5.80 -7.40
CA ASP A 155 12.67 -6.47 -7.47
C ASP A 155 12.72 -7.98 -7.15
N SER A 156 13.80 -8.46 -6.53
CA SER A 156 14.06 -9.90 -6.35
C SER A 156 12.93 -10.66 -5.64
N ARG A 157 12.21 -10.01 -4.73
CA ARG A 157 11.07 -10.60 -4.00
C ARG A 157 9.73 -10.43 -4.71
N LEU A 158 9.65 -9.56 -5.71
CA LEU A 158 8.41 -9.29 -6.40
C LEU A 158 8.12 -10.39 -7.43
N ALA A 159 6.88 -10.86 -7.45
CA ALA A 159 6.28 -11.61 -8.55
C ALA A 159 5.63 -10.65 -9.56
N GLY A 160 5.09 -9.53 -9.07
CA GLY A 160 4.50 -8.47 -9.87
C GLY A 160 4.11 -7.25 -9.04
N LEU A 161 3.76 -6.17 -9.74
CA LEU A 161 3.27 -4.93 -9.16
C LEU A 161 1.84 -4.64 -9.61
N VAL A 162 0.99 -4.21 -8.66
CA VAL A 162 -0.31 -3.60 -8.94
C VAL A 162 -0.26 -2.16 -8.47
N LEU A 163 -0.20 -1.21 -9.38
CA LEU A 163 -0.17 0.22 -9.11
C LEU A 163 -1.59 0.78 -9.16
N VAL A 164 -2.01 1.49 -8.12
CA VAL A 164 -3.41 1.91 -7.95
C VAL A 164 -3.50 3.43 -7.83
N ASP A 165 -4.07 4.04 -8.84
CA ASP A 165 -4.53 5.42 -8.94
C ASP A 165 -3.53 6.49 -8.47
N ASN A 166 -2.31 6.45 -8.98
CA ASN A 166 -1.33 7.53 -8.87
C ASN A 166 -0.56 7.70 -10.17
N SER A 167 0.02 8.88 -10.38
CA SER A 167 0.89 9.15 -11.53
C SER A 167 2.14 8.27 -11.46
N VAL A 168 2.46 7.65 -12.58
CA VAL A 168 3.73 6.93 -12.80
C VAL A 168 4.71 7.75 -13.64
N GLY A 169 4.52 9.07 -13.70
CA GLY A 169 5.41 9.98 -14.45
C GLY A 169 5.06 10.15 -15.93
N GLU A 170 4.17 9.33 -16.49
CA GLU A 170 3.71 9.46 -17.88
C GLU A 170 2.95 10.77 -18.13
N PRO A 171 2.97 11.33 -19.35
CA PRO A 171 2.09 12.42 -19.71
C PRO A 171 0.60 11.98 -19.68
N PRO A 172 -0.33 12.93 -19.47
CA PRO A 172 -0.12 14.32 -19.12
C PRO A 172 0.37 14.49 -17.67
N ALA A 173 1.05 15.62 -17.41
CA ALA A 173 1.39 15.96 -16.03
C ALA A 173 0.13 16.20 -15.20
N PRO A 174 0.06 15.73 -13.94
CA PRO A 174 -1.00 16.13 -13.03
C PRO A 174 -1.06 17.66 -12.90
N LYS A 175 -2.27 18.21 -12.78
CA LYS A 175 -2.43 19.66 -12.56
C LYS A 175 -1.74 20.06 -11.25
N PRO A 176 -1.12 21.26 -11.20
CA PRO A 176 -0.59 21.80 -9.95
C PRO A 176 -1.65 21.80 -8.84
N SER A 177 -1.23 21.47 -7.63
CA SER A 177 -2.11 21.39 -6.47
C SER A 177 -1.65 22.36 -5.40
N ASN A 178 -2.60 23.01 -4.74
CA ASN A 178 -2.37 23.84 -3.55
C ASN A 178 -2.60 23.06 -2.24
N PHE A 179 -2.65 21.73 -2.33
CA PHE A 179 -2.96 20.85 -1.19
C PHE A 179 -2.05 21.09 0.02
N LEU A 180 -0.73 21.23 -0.20
CA LEU A 180 0.23 21.47 0.89
C LEU A 180 0.01 22.83 1.60
N SER A 181 -0.29 23.88 0.85
CA SER A 181 -0.60 25.18 1.45
C SER A 181 -1.91 25.15 2.23
N GLN A 182 -2.93 24.49 1.69
CA GLN A 182 -4.19 24.28 2.39
C GLN A 182 -4.02 23.44 3.65
N LEU A 183 -3.21 22.37 3.58
CA LEU A 183 -2.91 21.50 4.72
C LEU A 183 -2.23 22.28 5.87
N ARG A 184 -1.34 23.21 5.55
CA ARG A 184 -0.69 24.08 6.55
C ARG A 184 -1.63 25.16 7.10
N ALA A 185 -2.54 25.68 6.27
CA ALA A 185 -3.49 26.72 6.67
C ALA A 185 -4.61 26.19 7.56
N ASP A 186 -5.22 25.07 7.16
CA ASP A 186 -6.28 24.40 7.91
C ASP A 186 -6.22 22.88 7.65
N ARG A 187 -5.50 22.21 8.53
CA ARG A 187 -5.30 20.76 8.44
C ARG A 187 -6.59 19.97 8.55
N GLY A 188 -7.44 20.33 9.52
CA GLY A 188 -8.68 19.60 9.80
C GLY A 188 -9.63 19.60 8.61
N ALA A 189 -9.92 20.79 8.08
CA ALA A 189 -10.80 20.92 6.92
C ALA A 189 -10.18 20.34 5.64
N THR A 190 -8.84 20.42 5.49
CA THR A 190 -8.17 19.87 4.31
C THR A 190 -8.19 18.35 4.30
N VAL A 191 -7.92 17.71 5.45
CA VAL A 191 -8.01 16.25 5.58
C VAL A 191 -9.46 15.78 5.41
N ASP A 192 -10.44 16.49 5.96
CA ASP A 192 -11.85 16.15 5.76
C ASP A 192 -12.25 16.14 4.28
N ARG A 193 -11.92 17.22 3.55
CA ARG A 193 -12.17 17.30 2.10
C ARG A 193 -11.44 16.21 1.32
N PHE A 194 -10.19 15.91 1.70
CA PHE A 194 -9.41 14.87 1.07
C PHE A 194 -10.05 13.50 1.26
N VAL A 195 -10.42 13.13 2.48
CA VAL A 195 -11.03 11.84 2.80
C VAL A 195 -12.37 11.68 2.08
N ARG A 196 -13.23 12.69 2.10
CA ARG A 196 -14.51 12.65 1.38
C ARG A 196 -14.32 12.54 -0.13
N GLY A 197 -13.33 13.26 -0.66
CA GLY A 197 -13.02 13.28 -2.10
C GLY A 197 -12.36 12.00 -2.64
N MET A 198 -11.97 11.06 -1.79
CA MET A 198 -11.41 9.78 -2.23
C MET A 198 -12.48 8.84 -2.82
N PHE A 199 -13.73 9.03 -2.46
CA PHE A 199 -14.83 8.14 -2.82
C PHE A 199 -15.77 8.80 -3.84
N LYS A 200 -16.19 8.05 -4.83
CA LYS A 200 -17.25 8.45 -5.76
C LYS A 200 -18.62 8.04 -5.22
N ARG A 201 -18.69 6.97 -4.46
CA ARG A 201 -19.92 6.49 -3.81
C ARG A 201 -20.04 7.05 -2.38
N PRO A 202 -21.26 7.41 -1.93
CA PRO A 202 -21.47 7.84 -0.56
C PRO A 202 -20.98 6.81 0.46
N ARG A 203 -20.33 7.29 1.52
CA ARG A 203 -19.83 6.46 2.62
C ARG A 203 -20.50 6.86 3.93
N PRO A 204 -20.69 5.92 4.88
CA PRO A 204 -21.19 6.24 6.21
C PRO A 204 -20.31 7.29 6.89
N GLU A 205 -20.92 8.29 7.55
CA GLU A 205 -20.18 9.37 8.21
C GLU A 205 -19.20 8.85 9.28
N ALA A 206 -19.59 7.80 10.00
CA ALA A 206 -18.71 7.16 10.99
C ALA A 206 -17.44 6.54 10.36
N GLU A 207 -17.50 6.09 9.10
CA GLU A 207 -16.34 5.60 8.36
C GLU A 207 -15.43 6.76 7.94
N ILE A 208 -16.01 7.82 7.39
CA ILE A 208 -15.28 9.05 7.01
C ILE A 208 -14.54 9.61 8.22
N GLU A 209 -15.23 9.77 9.35
CA GLU A 209 -14.63 10.32 10.57
C GLU A 209 -13.50 9.43 11.10
N ARG A 210 -13.65 8.10 11.06
CA ARG A 210 -12.61 7.16 11.47
C ARG A 210 -11.35 7.28 10.63
N ILE A 211 -11.50 7.37 9.30
CA ILE A 211 -10.37 7.55 8.36
C ILE A 211 -9.70 8.90 8.61
N LYS A 212 -10.48 9.96 8.75
CA LYS A 212 -10.00 11.31 9.05
C LYS A 212 -9.22 11.35 10.37
N GLN A 213 -9.74 10.77 11.44
CA GLN A 213 -9.04 10.71 12.72
C GLN A 213 -7.72 9.92 12.62
N SER A 214 -7.71 8.83 11.87
CA SER A 214 -6.48 8.09 11.59
C SER A 214 -5.46 8.95 10.86
N ALA A 215 -5.87 9.68 9.82
CA ALA A 215 -4.99 10.56 9.05
C ALA A 215 -4.43 11.73 9.89
N LEU A 216 -5.20 12.21 10.85
CA LEU A 216 -4.80 13.30 11.74
C LEU A 216 -3.85 12.87 12.87
N LYS A 217 -3.63 11.58 13.11
CA LYS A 217 -2.64 11.09 14.08
C LYS A 217 -1.21 11.49 13.71
N MET A 218 -0.86 11.45 12.43
CA MET A 218 0.48 11.78 11.94
C MET A 218 0.78 13.28 12.18
N PRO A 219 1.94 13.67 12.70
CA PRO A 219 2.32 15.09 12.83
C PRO A 219 2.28 15.84 11.49
N LEU A 220 1.92 17.12 11.50
CA LEU A 220 1.76 17.92 10.27
C LEU A 220 3.02 17.90 9.40
N GLU A 221 4.19 18.13 9.99
CA GLU A 221 5.44 18.18 9.21
C GLU A 221 5.83 16.81 8.65
N ALA A 222 5.52 15.72 9.35
CA ALA A 222 5.69 14.37 8.82
C ALA A 222 4.73 14.11 7.65
N ALA A 223 3.47 14.52 7.78
CA ALA A 223 2.48 14.42 6.70
C ALA A 223 2.87 15.24 5.46
N VAL A 224 3.48 16.41 5.66
CA VAL A 224 4.04 17.24 4.58
C VAL A 224 5.28 16.59 3.97
N ALA A 225 6.20 16.05 4.78
CA ALA A 225 7.40 15.37 4.30
C ALA A 225 7.08 14.19 3.38
N LEU A 226 6.04 13.43 3.68
CA LEU A 226 5.55 12.34 2.82
C LEU A 226 5.18 12.77 1.39
N LEU A 227 4.85 14.04 1.18
CA LEU A 227 4.49 14.60 -0.13
C LEU A 227 5.63 15.38 -0.78
N SER A 228 6.81 15.42 -0.14
CA SER A 228 7.99 16.07 -0.66
C SER A 228 8.83 15.08 -1.46
N TYR A 229 8.74 15.15 -2.79
CA TYR A 229 9.45 14.23 -3.67
C TYR A 229 10.71 14.90 -4.24
N PRO A 230 11.91 14.33 -3.98
CA PRO A 230 13.15 14.88 -4.51
C PRO A 230 13.41 14.50 -5.98
N PHE A 231 12.50 13.71 -6.58
CA PHE A 231 12.70 13.16 -7.92
C PHE A 231 11.78 13.83 -8.95
N PRO A 232 12.26 14.07 -10.19
CA PRO A 232 11.45 14.52 -11.29
C PRO A 232 10.49 13.40 -11.77
N ARG A 233 9.48 13.75 -12.53
CA ARG A 233 8.47 12.79 -13.03
C ARG A 233 9.06 11.68 -13.87
N GLU A 234 10.08 11.99 -14.64
CA GLU A 234 10.81 11.07 -15.52
C GLU A 234 11.45 9.92 -14.74
N HIS A 235 11.80 10.14 -13.48
CA HIS A 235 12.30 9.10 -12.57
C HIS A 235 11.28 7.97 -12.41
N TRP A 236 10.03 8.31 -12.10
CA TRP A 236 8.96 7.32 -11.91
C TRP A 236 8.65 6.57 -13.19
N ARG A 237 8.63 7.31 -14.31
CA ARG A 237 8.40 6.75 -15.63
C ARG A 237 9.49 5.74 -16.00
N ALA A 238 10.74 6.10 -15.80
CA ALA A 238 11.87 5.21 -16.11
C ALA A 238 11.78 3.89 -15.32
N ILE A 239 11.42 3.95 -14.03
CA ILE A 239 11.26 2.75 -13.19
C ILE A 239 10.09 1.89 -13.69
N ALA A 240 8.94 2.50 -13.95
CA ALA A 240 7.76 1.76 -14.42
C ALA A 240 8.01 1.07 -15.78
N LEU A 241 8.73 1.73 -16.70
CA LEU A 241 9.08 1.17 -18.01
C LEU A 241 10.12 0.06 -17.91
N SER A 242 11.12 0.21 -17.02
CA SER A 242 12.21 -0.77 -16.88
C SER A 242 11.85 -1.98 -16.01
N PHE A 243 10.72 -1.95 -15.31
CA PHE A 243 10.30 -3.06 -14.46
C PHE A 243 9.99 -4.30 -15.31
N ALA A 244 10.82 -5.34 -15.19
CA ALA A 244 10.78 -6.49 -16.09
C ALA A 244 9.68 -7.51 -15.81
N LYS A 245 9.08 -7.47 -14.60
CA LYS A 245 8.07 -8.44 -14.16
C LYS A 245 6.64 -7.97 -14.49
N PRO A 246 5.61 -8.81 -14.31
CA PRO A 246 4.22 -8.41 -14.53
C PRO A 246 3.84 -7.12 -13.82
N LEU A 247 3.12 -6.24 -14.52
CA LEU A 247 2.64 -4.96 -14.04
C LEU A 247 1.17 -4.79 -14.38
N CYS A 248 0.36 -4.51 -13.36
CA CYS A 248 -1.04 -4.09 -13.51
C CYS A 248 -1.18 -2.63 -13.04
N TYR A 249 -1.84 -1.80 -13.83
CA TYR A 249 -2.08 -0.41 -13.49
C TYR A 249 -3.59 -0.14 -13.46
N CYS A 250 -4.14 -0.06 -12.24
CA CYS A 250 -5.54 0.22 -11.97
C CYS A 250 -5.73 1.74 -11.80
N VAL A 251 -6.55 2.35 -12.64
CA VAL A 251 -6.68 3.81 -12.69
C VAL A 251 -8.13 4.27 -12.76
N THR A 252 -8.38 5.48 -12.26
CA THR A 252 -9.59 6.25 -12.55
C THR A 252 -9.39 7.14 -13.78
N ASP A 253 -10.41 7.94 -14.13
CA ASP A 253 -10.33 8.93 -15.22
C ASP A 253 -9.13 9.86 -15.11
N ARG A 254 -8.67 10.08 -13.86
CA ARG A 254 -7.55 10.98 -13.57
C ARG A 254 -6.24 10.54 -14.23
N TYR A 255 -6.02 9.23 -14.34
CA TYR A 255 -4.75 8.66 -14.81
C TYR A 255 -4.90 7.72 -16.00
N VAL A 256 -6.10 7.58 -16.59
CA VAL A 256 -6.35 6.66 -17.70
C VAL A 256 -5.46 6.96 -18.91
N GLU A 257 -5.21 8.24 -19.20
CA GLU A 257 -4.33 8.62 -20.32
C GLU A 257 -2.86 8.25 -20.03
N GLN A 258 -2.39 8.45 -18.80
CA GLN A 258 -1.06 7.98 -18.37
C GLN A 258 -0.93 6.46 -18.49
N ALA A 259 -1.98 5.72 -18.12
CA ALA A 259 -1.98 4.26 -18.22
C ALA A 259 -1.91 3.79 -19.67
N ARG A 260 -2.65 4.44 -20.57
CA ARG A 260 -2.58 4.15 -22.02
C ARG A 260 -1.21 4.49 -22.60
N ASN A 261 -0.58 5.57 -22.15
CA ASN A 261 0.76 5.95 -22.59
C ASN A 261 1.80 4.92 -22.11
N LEU A 262 1.77 4.54 -20.83
CA LEU A 262 2.62 3.48 -20.31
C LEU A 262 2.43 2.16 -21.09
N GLN A 263 1.18 1.76 -21.37
CA GLN A 263 0.90 0.53 -22.11
C GLN A 263 1.40 0.57 -23.55
N ARG A 264 1.39 1.72 -24.21
CA ARG A 264 1.97 1.85 -25.58
C ARG A 264 3.46 1.57 -25.61
N GLU A 265 4.21 2.00 -24.59
CA GLU A 265 5.66 1.80 -24.52
C GLU A 265 6.02 0.48 -23.85
N ARG A 266 5.14 -0.04 -22.99
CA ARG A 266 5.27 -1.33 -22.30
C ARG A 266 4.00 -2.17 -22.52
N PRO A 267 3.83 -2.83 -23.70
CA PRO A 267 2.60 -3.52 -24.07
C PRO A 267 2.16 -4.64 -23.10
N ALA A 268 3.10 -5.23 -22.35
CA ALA A 268 2.81 -6.22 -21.32
C ALA A 268 2.15 -5.63 -20.05
N THR A 269 1.93 -4.31 -19.97
CA THR A 269 1.22 -3.71 -18.85
C THR A 269 -0.27 -3.99 -18.96
N ARG A 270 -0.83 -4.67 -17.95
CA ARG A 270 -2.28 -4.79 -17.80
C ARG A 270 -2.84 -3.46 -17.30
N VAL A 271 -3.74 -2.83 -18.05
CA VAL A 271 -4.42 -1.60 -17.65
C VAL A 271 -5.87 -1.89 -17.30
N GLU A 272 -6.30 -1.44 -16.13
CA GLU A 272 -7.68 -1.57 -15.63
C GLU A 272 -8.24 -0.19 -15.31
N TRP A 273 -9.18 0.26 -16.12
CA TRP A 273 -9.83 1.56 -15.96
C TRP A 273 -11.14 1.46 -15.18
N PHE A 274 -11.19 2.08 -14.02
CA PHE A 274 -12.31 2.15 -13.08
C PHE A 274 -13.06 3.47 -13.29
N GLU A 275 -13.83 3.54 -14.36
CA GLU A 275 -14.56 4.74 -14.82
C GLU A 275 -15.58 5.27 -13.77
N HIS A 276 -16.17 4.35 -12.98
CA HIS A 276 -17.21 4.69 -12.03
C HIS A 276 -16.72 4.78 -10.57
N ALA A 277 -15.40 4.78 -10.35
CA ALA A 277 -14.79 4.86 -9.04
C ALA A 277 -14.07 6.19 -8.79
N GLY A 278 -13.91 6.54 -7.51
CA GLY A 278 -13.04 7.61 -7.05
C GLY A 278 -11.60 7.13 -6.80
N HIS A 279 -10.82 7.96 -6.15
CA HIS A 279 -9.40 7.70 -5.84
C HIS A 279 -9.18 6.38 -5.07
N ALA A 280 -10.08 6.03 -4.16
CA ALA A 280 -10.10 4.74 -3.47
C ALA A 280 -10.95 3.72 -4.25
N LEU A 281 -10.58 3.45 -5.50
CA LEU A 281 -11.34 2.60 -6.44
C LEU A 281 -11.62 1.19 -5.90
N PHE A 282 -10.76 0.67 -5.06
CA PHE A 282 -10.91 -0.64 -4.41
C PHE A 282 -11.94 -0.64 -3.28
N VAL A 283 -12.35 0.55 -2.81
CA VAL A 283 -13.46 0.73 -1.86
C VAL A 283 -14.78 0.97 -2.61
N ASP A 284 -14.74 1.70 -3.73
CA ASP A 284 -15.92 1.98 -4.54
C ASP A 284 -16.38 0.77 -5.37
N GLU A 285 -15.45 0.00 -5.92
CA GLU A 285 -15.72 -1.21 -6.73
C GLU A 285 -14.95 -2.44 -6.20
N PRO A 286 -15.19 -2.86 -4.95
CA PRO A 286 -14.37 -3.88 -4.29
C PRO A 286 -14.40 -5.23 -5.00
N GLU A 287 -15.55 -5.68 -5.50
CA GLU A 287 -15.68 -7.00 -6.15
C GLU A 287 -14.86 -7.04 -7.45
N ARG A 288 -14.92 -5.97 -8.25
CA ARG A 288 -14.15 -5.87 -9.48
C ARG A 288 -12.65 -5.80 -9.20
N PHE A 289 -12.24 -4.93 -8.26
CA PHE A 289 -10.85 -4.81 -7.87
C PHE A 289 -10.28 -6.13 -7.33
N ASN A 290 -11.03 -6.80 -6.45
CA ASN A 290 -10.61 -8.07 -5.86
C ASN A 290 -10.42 -9.15 -6.93
N ARG A 291 -11.31 -9.23 -7.92
CA ARG A 291 -11.17 -10.15 -9.05
C ARG A 291 -9.91 -9.85 -9.87
N VAL A 292 -9.70 -8.60 -10.27
CA VAL A 292 -8.53 -8.16 -11.06
C VAL A 292 -7.22 -8.54 -10.37
N VAL A 293 -7.10 -8.22 -9.07
CA VAL A 293 -5.87 -8.52 -8.31
C VAL A 293 -5.68 -10.02 -8.09
N SER A 294 -6.76 -10.76 -7.82
CA SER A 294 -6.67 -12.22 -7.65
C SER A 294 -6.24 -12.93 -8.93
N GLU A 295 -6.80 -12.56 -10.08
CA GLU A 295 -6.39 -13.08 -11.39
C GLU A 295 -4.92 -12.76 -11.69
N PHE A 296 -4.53 -11.51 -11.45
CA PHE A 296 -3.15 -11.06 -11.62
C PHE A 296 -2.19 -11.86 -10.73
N ALA A 297 -2.51 -12.04 -9.44
CA ALA A 297 -1.67 -12.78 -8.52
C ALA A 297 -1.55 -14.27 -8.85
N GLN A 298 -2.55 -14.85 -9.51
CA GLN A 298 -2.48 -16.26 -9.98
C GLN A 298 -1.60 -16.43 -11.21
N SER A 299 -1.47 -15.39 -12.02
CA SER A 299 -0.70 -15.43 -13.28
C SER A 299 0.72 -14.89 -13.14
N ALA A 300 1.04 -14.21 -12.05
CA ALA A 300 2.35 -13.62 -11.76
C ALA A 300 3.31 -14.62 -11.01
#